data_acaa121d388ad249fab0ab546e93e115
#
_entry.id   acaa121d388ad249fab0ab546e93e115
#
_cell.length_a   1.000
_cell.length_b   1.000
_cell.length_c   1.000
_cell.angle_alpha   90.00
_cell.angle_beta   90.00
_cell.angle_gamma   90.00
#
_symmetry.space_group_name_H-M   'P 1'
#
loop_
_entity.id
_entity.type
_entity.pdbx_description
1 polymer ?
#
loop_
_entity_poly.entity_id
_entity_poly.type
_entity_poly.pdbx_seq_one_letter_code
_entity_poly.pdbx_strand_id
1 'polypeptide(L)'
;MFYHLTRRPVEDTLVMLLGKARQAGWRVTVRGTSQERLAWLDEKLWLGPEDSFLPHGVAGGPHDAMQPILLTCENDLANDATCVISIDGADVSDDEVGKLERTCVLFDGNAEDALTKARAQWQQIKTAGLSAEYWSEESGSWEKKAQT
;
A
#
# COMPACT_ATOMS: atom_id res chain seq x y z
N MET A 1 -1.47 -3.68 7.91
CA MET A 1 -2.35 -4.76 7.42
C MET A 1 -1.71 -5.41 6.20
N PHE A 2 -1.65 -6.72 6.17
CA PHE A 2 -1.09 -7.49 5.05
C PHE A 2 -2.22 -8.04 4.21
N TYR A 3 -2.16 -7.82 2.90
CA TYR A 3 -3.17 -8.29 1.95
C TYR A 3 -2.55 -9.27 0.97
N HIS A 4 -2.89 -10.54 1.15
CA HIS A 4 -2.43 -11.67 0.32
C HIS A 4 -3.36 -11.79 -0.89
N LEU A 5 -2.90 -11.33 -2.04
CA LEU A 5 -3.69 -11.28 -3.28
C LEU A 5 -3.49 -12.54 -4.11
N THR A 6 -4.56 -13.27 -4.38
CA THR A 6 -4.53 -14.48 -5.20
C THR A 6 -5.43 -14.42 -6.41
N ARG A 7 -6.43 -13.54 -6.42
CA ARG A 7 -7.45 -13.46 -7.48
C ARG A 7 -7.47 -12.13 -8.21
N ARG A 8 -7.20 -11.02 -7.50
CA ARG A 8 -7.28 -9.67 -8.04
C ARG A 8 -5.89 -9.12 -8.27
N PRO A 9 -5.69 -8.30 -9.33
CA PRO A 9 -4.44 -7.57 -9.48
C PRO A 9 -4.21 -6.60 -8.30
N VAL A 10 -2.95 -6.30 -8.01
CA VAL A 10 -2.56 -5.35 -6.96
C VAL A 10 -3.24 -4.00 -7.17
N GLU A 11 -3.29 -3.51 -8.41
CA GLU A 11 -3.87 -2.21 -8.74
C GLU A 11 -5.36 -2.10 -8.39
N ASP A 12 -6.13 -3.18 -8.54
CA ASP A 12 -7.55 -3.16 -8.18
C ASP A 12 -7.76 -2.99 -6.68
N THR A 13 -7.00 -3.72 -5.88
CA THR A 13 -7.04 -3.61 -4.42
C THR A 13 -6.52 -2.26 -3.97
N LEU A 14 -5.48 -1.75 -4.63
CA LEU A 14 -4.92 -0.43 -4.35
C LEU A 14 -5.98 0.67 -4.53
N VAL A 15 -6.72 0.64 -5.64
CA VAL A 15 -7.79 1.62 -5.90
C VAL A 15 -8.85 1.57 -4.81
N MET A 16 -9.26 0.37 -4.39
CA MET A 16 -10.23 0.19 -3.30
C MET A 16 -9.72 0.81 -1.99
N LEU A 17 -8.48 0.52 -1.62
CA LEU A 17 -7.89 1.03 -0.37
C LEU A 17 -7.69 2.55 -0.41
N LEU A 18 -7.28 3.10 -1.56
CA LEU A 18 -7.15 4.54 -1.73
C LEU A 18 -8.49 5.26 -1.57
N GLY A 19 -9.55 4.69 -2.13
CA GLY A 19 -10.90 5.23 -1.97
C GLY A 19 -11.32 5.27 -0.52
N LYS A 20 -11.08 4.19 0.24
CA LYS A 20 -11.40 4.13 1.67
C LYS A 20 -10.58 5.13 2.49
N ALA A 21 -9.30 5.27 2.19
CA ALA A 21 -8.42 6.21 2.88
C ALA A 21 -8.88 7.66 2.65
N ARG A 22 -9.28 8.00 1.43
CA ARG A 22 -9.79 9.32 1.09
C ARG A 22 -11.10 9.61 1.84
N GLN A 23 -11.99 8.64 1.95
CA GLN A 23 -13.23 8.78 2.73
C GLN A 23 -12.93 9.02 4.22
N ALA A 24 -11.86 8.45 4.74
CA ALA A 24 -11.41 8.67 6.11
C ALA A 24 -10.68 10.01 6.30
N GLY A 25 -10.42 10.75 5.23
CA GLY A 25 -9.72 12.03 5.28
C GLY A 25 -8.19 11.90 5.39
N TRP A 26 -7.64 10.73 5.10
CA TRP A 26 -6.21 10.48 5.21
C TRP A 26 -5.46 10.89 3.95
N ARG A 27 -4.22 11.37 4.13
CA ARG A 27 -3.25 11.46 3.06
C ARG A 27 -2.51 10.14 2.98
N VAL A 28 -2.20 9.69 1.74
CA VAL A 28 -1.61 8.39 1.49
C VAL A 28 -0.31 8.51 0.73
N THR A 29 0.71 7.77 1.15
CA THR A 29 1.92 7.50 0.36
C THR A 29 1.84 6.07 -0.16
N VAL A 30 1.86 5.89 -1.47
CA VAL A 30 1.99 4.58 -2.11
C VAL A 30 3.48 4.38 -2.40
N ARG A 31 4.07 3.41 -1.74
CA ARG A 31 5.51 3.15 -1.83
C ARG A 31 5.78 1.92 -2.69
N GLY A 32 6.54 2.11 -3.75
CA GLY A 32 6.95 1.04 -4.67
C GLY A 32 8.46 0.92 -4.75
N THR A 33 8.92 0.06 -5.66
CA THR A 33 10.35 -0.23 -5.84
C THR A 33 10.88 0.15 -7.22
N SER A 34 10.02 0.60 -8.14
CA SER A 34 10.39 0.92 -9.51
C SER A 34 9.65 2.15 -10.01
N GLN A 35 10.38 3.11 -10.58
CA GLN A 35 9.80 4.30 -11.18
C GLN A 35 8.91 3.96 -12.38
N GLU A 36 9.28 2.96 -13.16
CA GLU A 36 8.46 2.49 -14.28
C GLU A 36 7.11 1.96 -13.80
N ARG A 37 7.11 1.20 -12.71
CA ARG A 37 5.90 0.68 -12.10
C ARG A 37 5.00 1.80 -11.59
N LEU A 38 5.58 2.83 -10.98
CA LEU A 38 4.83 3.98 -10.49
C LEU A 38 4.23 4.79 -11.64
N ALA A 39 4.95 4.96 -12.74
CA ALA A 39 4.43 5.64 -13.92
C ALA A 39 3.24 4.88 -14.52
N TRP A 40 3.33 3.55 -14.56
CA TRP A 40 2.25 2.69 -15.03
C TRP A 40 1.02 2.81 -14.12
N LEU A 41 1.22 2.80 -12.80
CA LEU A 41 0.13 2.97 -11.83
C LEU A 41 -0.51 4.34 -11.92
N ASP A 42 0.29 5.40 -12.10
CA ASP A 42 -0.22 6.76 -12.28
C ASP A 42 -1.20 6.82 -13.45
N GLU A 43 -0.82 6.23 -14.57
CA GLU A 43 -1.65 6.17 -15.75
C GLU A 43 -2.94 5.37 -15.48
N LYS A 44 -2.83 4.23 -14.83
CA LYS A 44 -3.99 3.39 -14.48
C LYS A 44 -4.97 4.10 -13.55
N LEU A 45 -4.47 4.86 -12.59
CA LEU A 45 -5.32 5.61 -11.66
C LEU A 45 -6.08 6.74 -12.36
N TRP A 46 -5.46 7.39 -13.37
CA TRP A 46 -6.15 8.41 -14.17
C TRP A 46 -7.19 7.84 -15.12
N LEU A 47 -7.03 6.58 -15.56
CA LEU A 47 -7.94 5.89 -16.48
C LEU A 47 -9.09 5.16 -15.77
N GLY A 48 -9.22 5.32 -14.45
CA GLY A 48 -10.31 4.71 -13.68
C GLY A 48 -11.68 5.29 -14.03
N PRO A 49 -12.77 4.68 -13.52
CA PRO A 49 -14.13 5.19 -13.74
C PRO A 49 -14.24 6.67 -13.34
N GLU A 50 -15.04 7.44 -14.07
CA GLU A 50 -15.19 8.89 -13.85
C GLU A 50 -15.60 9.25 -12.43
N ASP A 51 -16.42 8.40 -11.79
CA ASP A 51 -16.90 8.60 -10.43
C ASP A 51 -15.93 8.16 -9.35
N SER A 52 -14.77 7.58 -9.73
CA SER A 52 -13.73 7.16 -8.80
C SER A 52 -12.46 8.01 -8.93
N PHE A 53 -12.62 9.31 -9.14
CA PHE A 53 -11.50 10.25 -9.25
C PHE A 53 -10.65 10.22 -7.97
N LEU A 54 -9.35 9.89 -8.15
CA LEU A 54 -8.36 9.84 -7.06
C LEU A 54 -7.26 10.86 -7.36
N PRO A 55 -7.27 12.04 -6.70
CA PRO A 55 -6.22 13.03 -6.92
C PRO A 55 -4.87 12.48 -6.42
N HIS A 56 -3.91 12.37 -7.33
CA HIS A 56 -2.61 11.77 -7.04
C HIS A 56 -1.50 12.37 -7.88
N GLY A 57 -0.25 12.10 -7.50
CA GLY A 57 0.92 12.48 -8.25
C GLY A 57 2.10 11.54 -7.98
N VAL A 58 3.02 11.47 -8.93
CA VAL A 58 4.29 10.74 -8.77
C VAL A 58 5.31 11.70 -8.15
N ALA A 59 6.10 11.19 -7.18
CA ALA A 59 7.12 11.97 -6.48
C ALA A 59 8.18 12.54 -7.43
N GLY A 60 8.76 13.67 -7.05
CA GLY A 60 9.75 14.38 -7.83
C GLY A 60 9.24 15.67 -8.45
N GLY A 61 7.97 16.00 -8.24
CA GLY A 61 7.37 17.26 -8.71
C GLY A 61 7.37 18.36 -7.65
N PRO A 62 7.07 19.61 -8.04
CA PRO A 62 7.08 20.73 -7.10
C PRO A 62 5.93 20.72 -6.10
N HIS A 63 4.94 19.86 -6.28
CA HIS A 63 3.74 19.80 -5.44
C HIS A 63 3.64 18.54 -4.62
N ASP A 64 4.74 17.81 -4.40
CA ASP A 64 4.76 16.55 -3.65
C ASP A 64 4.08 16.68 -2.29
N ALA A 65 4.41 17.73 -1.53
CA ALA A 65 3.89 17.96 -0.20
C ALA A 65 2.36 18.20 -0.17
N MET A 66 1.79 18.56 -1.30
CA MET A 66 0.37 18.92 -1.43
C MET A 66 -0.48 17.76 -1.98
N GLN A 67 0.13 16.66 -2.42
CA GLN A 67 -0.61 15.56 -3.01
C GLN A 67 -1.37 14.76 -1.95
N PRO A 68 -2.68 14.56 -2.10
CA PRO A 68 -3.44 13.68 -1.20
C PRO A 68 -2.97 12.23 -1.29
N ILE A 69 -2.54 11.80 -2.48
CA ILE A 69 -1.97 10.48 -2.74
C ILE A 69 -0.65 10.71 -3.50
N LEU A 70 0.45 10.29 -2.92
CA LEU A 70 1.78 10.44 -3.53
C LEU A 70 2.37 9.06 -3.82
N LEU A 71 2.75 8.82 -5.09
CA LEU A 71 3.41 7.59 -5.53
C LEU A 71 4.92 7.81 -5.49
N THR A 72 5.65 7.01 -4.72
CA THR A 72 7.08 7.22 -4.53
C THR A 72 7.85 5.90 -4.35
N CYS A 73 9.14 5.92 -4.67
CA CYS A 73 10.07 4.84 -4.32
C CYS A 73 10.91 5.18 -3.08
N GLU A 74 10.73 6.37 -2.52
CA GLU A 74 11.49 6.84 -1.36
C GLU A 74 10.85 6.40 -0.05
N ASN A 75 11.65 6.37 1.02
CA ASN A 75 11.20 5.97 2.34
C ASN A 75 10.76 7.15 3.20
N ASP A 76 10.49 8.30 2.60
CA ASP A 76 10.00 9.48 3.30
C ASP A 76 8.47 9.63 3.15
N LEU A 77 7.91 10.59 3.89
CA LEU A 77 6.49 10.92 3.86
C LEU A 77 6.34 12.38 3.41
N ALA A 78 6.78 12.67 2.19
CA ALA A 78 6.87 14.04 1.67
C ALA A 78 5.54 14.79 1.67
N ASN A 79 4.40 14.08 1.64
CA ASN A 79 3.06 14.67 1.66
C ASN A 79 2.39 14.61 3.05
N ASP A 80 3.15 14.40 4.12
CA ASP A 80 2.63 14.25 5.49
C ASP A 80 1.57 13.15 5.60
N ALA A 81 1.79 12.04 4.93
CA ALA A 81 0.84 10.92 4.91
C ALA A 81 0.66 10.31 6.30
N THR A 82 -0.57 9.96 6.61
CA THR A 82 -0.92 9.18 7.80
C THR A 82 -1.20 7.72 7.47
N CYS A 83 -1.17 7.37 6.18
CA CYS A 83 -1.34 6.01 5.68
C CYS A 83 -0.26 5.73 4.63
N VAL A 84 0.41 4.59 4.76
CA VAL A 84 1.37 4.09 3.78
C VAL A 84 0.85 2.79 3.21
N ILE A 85 0.85 2.67 1.88
CA ILE A 85 0.52 1.44 1.18
C ILE A 85 1.76 0.98 0.43
N SER A 86 2.34 -0.13 0.86
CA SER A 86 3.52 -0.73 0.24
C SER A 86 3.09 -1.70 -0.85
N ILE A 87 3.69 -1.59 -2.03
CA ILE A 87 3.48 -2.50 -3.15
C ILE A 87 4.83 -3.03 -3.64
N ASP A 88 4.79 -4.14 -4.37
CA ASP A 88 5.97 -4.72 -5.05
C ASP A 88 7.17 -4.98 -4.11
N GLY A 89 6.90 -5.22 -2.83
CA GLY A 89 7.94 -5.53 -1.85
C GLY A 89 8.66 -4.33 -1.25
N ALA A 90 8.11 -3.12 -1.40
CA ALA A 90 8.70 -1.93 -0.77
C ALA A 90 8.71 -2.06 0.75
N ASP A 91 9.78 -1.58 1.39
CA ASP A 91 9.96 -1.70 2.83
C ASP A 91 9.09 -0.69 3.59
N VAL A 92 8.62 -1.10 4.76
CA VAL A 92 8.00 -0.20 5.74
C VAL A 92 8.76 -0.37 7.06
N SER A 93 8.96 0.74 7.78
CA SER A 93 9.69 0.70 9.04
C SER A 93 8.77 0.37 10.21
N ASP A 94 9.35 -0.15 11.30
CA ASP A 94 8.62 -0.40 12.53
C ASP A 94 8.03 0.90 13.09
N ASP A 95 8.76 2.01 12.99
CA ASP A 95 8.30 3.32 13.42
C ASP A 95 7.03 3.74 12.65
N GLU A 96 7.00 3.51 11.34
CA GLU A 96 5.84 3.82 10.51
C GLU A 96 4.63 3.00 10.93
N VAL A 97 4.82 1.70 11.16
CA VAL A 97 3.73 0.83 11.62
C VAL A 97 3.18 1.29 12.96
N GLY A 98 4.04 1.75 13.87
CA GLY A 98 3.64 2.18 15.20
C GLY A 98 3.02 3.58 15.28
N LYS A 99 3.34 4.46 14.33
CA LYS A 99 2.94 5.89 14.39
C LYS A 99 1.80 6.27 13.45
N LEU A 100 1.71 5.62 12.30
CA LEU A 100 0.71 5.97 11.28
C LEU A 100 -0.65 5.41 11.63
N GLU A 101 -1.70 6.05 11.11
CA GLU A 101 -3.08 5.57 11.25
C GLU A 101 -3.23 4.19 10.62
N ARG A 102 -2.58 3.95 9.48
CA ARG A 102 -2.58 2.66 8.82
C ARG A 102 -1.35 2.45 7.96
N THR A 103 -0.83 1.23 7.99
CA THR A 103 0.23 0.78 7.08
C THR A 103 -0.25 -0.51 6.43
N CYS A 104 -0.30 -0.53 5.10
CA CYS A 104 -0.77 -1.67 4.33
C CYS A 104 0.36 -2.24 3.48
N VAL A 105 0.45 -3.57 3.41
CA VAL A 105 1.38 -4.28 2.53
C VAL A 105 0.56 -5.13 1.57
N LEU A 106 0.64 -4.81 0.28
CA LEU A 106 -0.04 -5.54 -0.78
C LEU A 106 0.97 -6.41 -1.51
N PHE A 107 0.71 -7.69 -1.61
CA PHE A 107 1.63 -8.61 -2.29
C PHE A 107 0.89 -9.67 -3.08
N ASP A 108 1.51 -10.12 -4.18
CA ASP A 108 0.97 -11.18 -5.01
C ASP A 108 1.24 -12.53 -4.33
N GLY A 109 0.20 -13.15 -3.81
CA GLY A 109 0.28 -14.45 -3.12
C GLY A 109 0.62 -15.60 -4.05
N ASN A 110 0.56 -15.41 -5.37
CA ASN A 110 0.95 -16.41 -6.36
C ASN A 110 2.42 -16.30 -6.76
N ALA A 111 3.11 -15.24 -6.32
CA ALA A 111 4.53 -15.04 -6.57
C ALA A 111 5.33 -15.46 -5.34
N GLU A 112 6.19 -16.47 -5.47
CA GLU A 112 6.94 -17.03 -4.35
C GLU A 112 7.85 -16.00 -3.67
N ASP A 113 8.54 -15.17 -4.45
CA ASP A 113 9.43 -14.13 -3.92
C ASP A 113 8.66 -13.09 -3.10
N ALA A 114 7.50 -12.65 -3.61
CA ALA A 114 6.65 -11.69 -2.91
C ALA A 114 6.11 -12.28 -1.60
N LEU A 115 5.71 -13.54 -1.62
CA LEU A 115 5.22 -14.24 -0.45
C LEU A 115 6.30 -14.36 0.63
N THR A 116 7.53 -14.73 0.23
CA THR A 116 8.67 -14.83 1.14
C THR A 116 9.00 -13.47 1.78
N LYS A 117 9.02 -12.41 0.99
CA LYS A 117 9.26 -11.04 1.48
C LYS A 117 8.19 -10.62 2.48
N ALA A 118 6.93 -10.86 2.17
CA ALA A 118 5.81 -10.50 3.04
C ALA A 118 5.88 -11.27 4.37
N ARG A 119 6.26 -12.53 4.35
CA ARG A 119 6.44 -13.33 5.57
C ARG A 119 7.57 -12.78 6.45
N ALA A 120 8.67 -12.35 5.83
CA ALA A 120 9.77 -11.72 6.55
C ALA A 120 9.34 -10.41 7.21
N GLN A 121 8.59 -9.58 6.51
CA GLN A 121 8.04 -8.33 7.04
C GLN A 121 7.07 -8.60 8.21
N TRP A 122 6.23 -9.62 8.08
CA TRP A 122 5.30 -10.03 9.13
C TRP A 122 6.04 -10.42 10.40
N GLN A 123 7.11 -11.24 10.28
CA GLN A 123 7.93 -11.66 11.43
C GLN A 123 8.65 -10.48 12.09
N GLN A 124 9.12 -9.53 11.30
CA GLN A 124 9.76 -8.32 11.82
C GLN A 124 8.79 -7.52 12.69
N ILE A 125 7.57 -7.31 12.21
CA ILE A 125 6.53 -6.57 12.93
C ILE A 125 6.13 -7.31 14.21
N LYS A 126 5.97 -8.63 14.13
CA LYS A 126 5.62 -9.46 15.27
C LYS A 126 6.71 -9.41 16.34
N THR A 127 7.98 -9.52 15.95
CA THR A 127 9.13 -9.47 16.86
C THR A 127 9.24 -8.09 17.53
N ALA A 128 8.89 -7.03 16.82
CA ALA A 128 8.89 -5.67 17.36
C ALA A 128 7.73 -5.40 18.33
N GLY A 129 6.80 -6.34 18.50
CA GLY A 129 5.66 -6.19 19.40
C GLY A 129 4.54 -5.31 18.84
N LEU A 130 4.53 -5.06 17.54
CA LEU A 130 3.54 -4.22 16.88
C LEU A 130 2.31 -5.02 16.46
N SER A 131 1.16 -4.34 16.38
CA SER A 131 -0.09 -4.97 15.94
C SER A 131 -0.13 -5.05 14.42
N ALA A 132 -0.51 -6.20 13.88
CA ALA A 132 -0.72 -6.39 12.45
C ALA A 132 -1.80 -7.44 12.21
N GLU A 133 -2.47 -7.33 11.07
CA GLU A 133 -3.48 -8.28 10.62
C GLU A 133 -3.09 -8.81 9.24
N TYR A 134 -3.33 -10.09 9.01
CA TYR A 134 -3.04 -10.77 7.76
C TYR A 134 -4.35 -11.20 7.11
N TRP A 135 -4.63 -10.65 5.95
CA TRP A 135 -5.86 -10.90 5.20
C TRP A 135 -5.56 -11.64 3.90
N SER A 136 -6.41 -12.58 3.53
CA SER A 136 -6.29 -13.38 2.31
C SER A 136 -7.62 -13.43 1.57
N GLU A 137 -7.56 -13.51 0.24
CA GLU A 137 -8.73 -13.71 -0.62
C GLU A 137 -8.78 -15.10 -1.25
N GLU A 138 -8.01 -16.06 -0.74
CA GLU A 138 -7.96 -17.43 -1.29
C GLU A 138 -9.33 -18.10 -1.42
N SER A 139 -10.22 -17.82 -0.48
CA SER A 139 -11.58 -18.38 -0.48
C SER A 139 -12.56 -17.63 -1.40
N GLY A 140 -12.10 -16.57 -2.09
CA GLY A 140 -12.96 -15.73 -2.91
C GLY A 140 -13.51 -14.49 -2.21
N SER A 141 -13.32 -14.37 -0.91
CA SER A 141 -13.65 -13.18 -0.12
C SER A 141 -12.51 -12.88 0.85
N TRP A 142 -12.46 -11.65 1.36
CA TRP A 142 -11.41 -11.26 2.30
C TRP A 142 -11.64 -11.90 3.67
N GLU A 143 -10.67 -12.68 4.14
CA GLU A 143 -10.70 -13.31 5.45
C GLU A 143 -9.44 -12.96 6.24
N LYS A 144 -9.62 -12.62 7.51
CA LYS A 144 -8.48 -12.42 8.41
C LYS A 144 -7.91 -13.77 8.83
N LYS A 145 -6.67 -14.07 8.45
CA LYS A 145 -6.00 -15.34 8.70
C LYS A 145 -5.13 -15.34 9.96
N ALA A 146 -4.60 -14.18 10.34
CA ALA A 146 -3.73 -14.05 11.51
C ALA A 146 -3.76 -12.62 12.05
N GLN A 147 -3.35 -12.48 13.31
CA GLN A 147 -3.26 -11.18 13.98
C GLN A 147 -2.16 -11.26 15.04
N THR A 148 -1.36 -10.21 15.18
CA THR A 148 -0.34 -10.11 16.24
C THR A 148 -0.77 -9.19 17.35
#